data_06a2ed1c5938068b44dac883a4e260a8
#
_entry.id   06a2ed1c5938068b44dac883a4e260a8
#
_cell.length_a   1.000
_cell.length_b   1.000
_cell.length_c   1.000
_cell.angle_alpha   90.00
_cell.angle_beta   90.00
_cell.angle_gamma   90.00
#
_symmetry.space_group_name_H-M   'P 1'
#
loop_
_entity.id
_entity.type
_entity.pdbx_description
1 polymer ?
#
loop_
_entity_poly.entity_id
_entity_poly.type
_entity_poly.pdbx_seq_one_letter_code
_entity_poly.pdbx_strand_id
1 'polypeptide(L)'
;MDKERKSQIIAENRTAENDTGSPEVQVAILTDSINTLTEHMKKNPKDFHSQRGLSKMVGRRKNLLGYLQKKDINRYREIIKKLGLRK
;
A
#
# COMPACT_ATOMS: atom_id res chain seq x y z
N MET A 1 11.14 1.61 -4.46
CA MET A 1 10.85 0.16 -4.42
C MET A 1 11.52 -0.51 -5.60
N ASP A 2 12.28 -1.57 -5.39
CA ASP A 2 12.93 -2.27 -6.49
C ASP A 2 11.95 -3.25 -7.17
N LYS A 3 12.36 -3.76 -8.36
CA LYS A 3 11.52 -4.64 -9.16
C LYS A 3 11.21 -5.96 -8.46
N GLU A 4 12.19 -6.54 -7.78
CA GLU A 4 12.01 -7.82 -7.11
C GLU A 4 11.00 -7.72 -5.98
N ARG A 5 11.11 -6.66 -5.17
CA ARG A 5 10.19 -6.43 -4.08
C ARG A 5 8.77 -6.19 -4.58
N LYS A 6 8.64 -5.39 -5.64
CA LYS A 6 7.34 -5.11 -6.25
C LYS A 6 6.70 -6.39 -6.78
N SER A 7 7.47 -7.22 -7.47
CA SER A 7 6.99 -8.49 -8.01
C SER A 7 6.54 -9.44 -6.91
N GLN A 8 7.26 -9.51 -5.80
CA GLN A 8 6.87 -10.32 -4.65
C GLN A 8 5.55 -9.86 -4.06
N ILE A 9 5.37 -8.56 -3.90
CA ILE A 9 4.14 -8.00 -3.32
C ILE A 9 2.96 -8.31 -4.24
N ILE A 10 3.11 -8.16 -5.54
CA ILE A 10 2.07 -8.48 -6.50
C ILE A 10 1.71 -9.97 -6.42
N ALA A 11 2.71 -10.85 -6.40
CA ALA A 11 2.49 -12.29 -6.33
C ALA A 11 1.76 -12.72 -5.06
N GLU A 12 2.09 -12.08 -3.93
CA GLU A 12 1.50 -12.40 -2.63
C GLU A 12 0.06 -11.93 -2.49
N ASN A 13 -0.34 -10.87 -3.20
CA ASN A 13 -1.61 -10.20 -2.96
C ASN A 13 -2.60 -10.28 -4.13
N ARG A 14 -2.21 -10.81 -5.26
CA ARG A 14 -3.13 -10.91 -6.40
C ARG A 14 -4.24 -11.92 -6.11
N THR A 15 -5.43 -11.62 -6.59
CA THR A 15 -6.60 -12.46 -6.38
C THR A 15 -6.81 -13.46 -7.52
N ALA A 16 -6.14 -13.25 -8.66
CA ALA A 16 -6.15 -14.12 -9.82
C ALA A 16 -4.75 -14.16 -10.41
N GLU A 17 -4.47 -15.17 -11.23
CA GLU A 17 -3.13 -15.41 -11.76
C GLU A 17 -2.52 -14.19 -12.47
N ASN A 18 -3.35 -13.42 -13.18
CA ASN A 18 -2.90 -12.25 -13.93
C ASN A 18 -3.28 -10.93 -13.29
N ASP A 19 -3.65 -10.95 -12.03
CA ASP A 19 -4.12 -9.76 -11.32
C ASP A 19 -2.94 -8.95 -10.78
N THR A 20 -2.58 -7.89 -11.50
CA THR A 20 -1.54 -6.96 -11.07
C THR A 20 -2.09 -5.59 -10.72
N GLY A 21 -3.39 -5.36 -10.95
CA GLY A 21 -4.03 -4.05 -10.77
C GLY A 21 -5.16 -4.02 -9.76
N SER A 22 -5.39 -5.09 -8.99
CA SER A 22 -6.47 -5.09 -8.01
C SER A 22 -6.21 -4.09 -6.89
N PRO A 23 -7.27 -3.61 -6.21
CA PRO A 23 -7.09 -2.72 -5.05
C PRO A 23 -6.18 -3.32 -3.98
N GLU A 24 -6.26 -4.63 -3.74
CA GLU A 24 -5.40 -5.29 -2.75
C GLU A 24 -3.94 -5.18 -3.11
N VAL A 25 -3.60 -5.44 -4.37
CA VAL A 25 -2.22 -5.34 -4.85
C VAL A 25 -1.72 -3.90 -4.72
N GLN A 26 -2.53 -2.93 -5.13
CA GLN A 26 -2.15 -1.52 -5.05
C GLN A 26 -1.94 -1.08 -3.59
N VAL A 27 -2.81 -1.51 -2.67
CA VAL A 27 -2.66 -1.20 -1.24
C VAL A 27 -1.37 -1.80 -0.70
N ALA A 28 -1.04 -3.04 -1.07
CA ALA A 28 0.19 -3.69 -0.61
C ALA A 28 1.43 -2.97 -1.12
N ILE A 29 1.45 -2.57 -2.38
CA ILE A 29 2.57 -1.82 -2.96
C ILE A 29 2.72 -0.46 -2.26
N LEU A 30 1.61 0.26 -2.06
CA LEU A 30 1.64 1.54 -1.37
C LEU A 30 2.12 1.40 0.07
N THR A 31 1.70 0.35 0.76
CA THR A 31 2.12 0.09 2.14
C THR A 31 3.64 -0.11 2.22
N ASP A 32 4.21 -0.89 1.31
CA ASP A 32 5.66 -1.07 1.28
C ASP A 32 6.39 0.25 0.99
N SER A 33 5.91 1.01 0.03
CA SER A 33 6.49 2.32 -0.32
C SER A 33 6.38 3.31 0.84
N ILE A 34 5.24 3.33 1.53
CA ILE A 34 5.02 4.18 2.70
C ILE A 34 6.00 3.82 3.81
N ASN A 35 6.19 2.52 4.08
CA ASN A 35 7.11 2.07 5.11
C ASN A 35 8.55 2.47 4.79
N THR A 36 8.96 2.28 3.53
CA THR A 36 10.30 2.67 3.08
C THR A 36 10.52 4.17 3.24
N LEU A 37 9.56 4.97 2.82
CA LEU A 37 9.67 6.44 2.90
C LEU A 37 9.60 6.93 4.34
N THR A 38 8.82 6.26 5.19
CA THR A 38 8.75 6.57 6.62
C THR A 38 10.12 6.39 7.27
N GLU A 39 10.82 5.30 6.95
CA GLU A 39 12.18 5.08 7.45
C GLU A 39 13.15 6.16 6.94
N HIS A 40 13.01 6.56 5.67
CA HIS A 40 13.80 7.66 5.11
C HIS A 40 13.55 8.96 5.88
N MET A 41 12.30 9.26 6.21
CA MET A 41 11.92 10.48 6.92
C MET A 41 12.47 10.53 8.35
N LYS A 42 12.63 9.38 8.99
CA LYS A 42 13.24 9.33 10.33
C LYS A 42 14.68 9.82 10.30
N LYS A 43 15.38 9.56 9.20
CA LYS A 43 16.78 9.99 9.02
C LYS A 43 16.89 11.39 8.41
N ASN A 44 15.84 11.83 7.71
CA ASN A 44 15.85 13.09 6.97
C ASN A 44 14.57 13.90 7.26
N PRO A 45 14.36 14.37 8.50
CA PRO A 45 13.09 15.00 8.89
C PRO A 45 12.78 16.32 8.17
N LYS A 46 13.80 16.93 7.52
CA LYS A 46 13.61 18.18 6.77
C LYS A 46 13.44 17.98 5.28
N ASP A 47 13.31 16.74 4.83
CA ASP A 47 13.07 16.44 3.42
C ASP A 47 11.58 16.62 3.09
N PHE A 48 11.22 17.85 2.75
CA PHE A 48 9.81 18.21 2.53
C PHE A 48 9.24 17.60 1.26
N HIS A 49 10.06 17.29 0.26
CA HIS A 49 9.60 16.60 -0.94
C HIS A 49 9.14 15.18 -0.63
N SER A 50 9.93 14.46 0.16
CA SER A 50 9.58 13.10 0.58
C SER A 50 8.36 13.11 1.49
N GLN A 51 8.25 14.10 2.38
CA GLN A 51 7.10 14.25 3.25
C GLN A 51 5.80 14.43 2.45
N ARG A 52 5.85 15.26 1.39
CA ARG A 52 4.70 15.46 0.51
C ARG A 52 4.34 14.18 -0.23
N GLY A 53 5.34 13.46 -0.74
CA GLY A 53 5.13 12.17 -1.40
C GLY A 53 4.51 11.15 -0.47
N LEU A 54 4.97 11.10 0.78
CA LEU A 54 4.40 10.22 1.80
C LEU A 54 2.92 10.52 2.05
N SER A 55 2.58 11.79 2.21
CA SER A 55 1.18 12.20 2.42
C SER A 55 0.28 11.79 1.25
N LYS A 56 0.76 11.93 0.01
CA LYS A 56 0.01 11.51 -1.18
C LYS A 56 -0.23 10.01 -1.19
N MET A 57 0.78 9.22 -0.85
CA MET A 57 0.66 7.77 -0.83
C MET A 57 -0.31 7.30 0.26
N VAL A 58 -0.26 7.92 1.43
CA VAL A 58 -1.18 7.60 2.54
C VAL A 58 -2.61 7.90 2.11
N GLY A 59 -2.85 9.06 1.50
CA GLY A 59 -4.17 9.44 0.99
C GLY A 59 -4.69 8.48 -0.07
N ARG A 60 -3.83 8.09 -1.00
CA ARG A 60 -4.20 7.13 -2.05
C ARG A 60 -4.55 5.76 -1.47
N ARG A 61 -3.77 5.27 -0.53
CA ARG A 61 -4.06 4.01 0.16
C ARG A 61 -5.40 4.06 0.86
N LYS A 62 -5.68 5.16 1.55
CA LYS A 62 -6.95 5.36 2.24
C LYS A 62 -8.13 5.31 1.27
N ASN A 63 -7.99 5.96 0.11
CA ASN A 63 -9.03 5.96 -0.92
C ASN A 63 -9.28 4.55 -1.46
N LEU A 64 -8.22 3.79 -1.73
CA LEU A 64 -8.33 2.42 -2.22
C LEU A 64 -8.99 1.51 -1.17
N LEU A 65 -8.63 1.66 0.09
CA LEU A 65 -9.25 0.90 1.18
C LEU A 65 -10.72 1.26 1.34
N GLY A 66 -11.07 2.54 1.21
CA GLY A 66 -12.46 2.97 1.25
C GLY A 66 -13.29 2.38 0.12
N TYR A 67 -12.72 2.34 -1.09
CA TYR A 67 -13.36 1.72 -2.25
C TYR A 67 -13.60 0.23 -1.99
N LEU A 68 -12.57 -0.47 -1.50
CA LEU A 68 -12.66 -1.90 -1.23
C LEU A 68 -13.69 -2.22 -0.15
N GLN A 69 -13.76 -1.39 0.88
CA GLN A 69 -14.74 -1.54 1.97
C GLN A 69 -16.16 -1.47 1.44
N LYS A 70 -16.43 -0.60 0.47
CA LYS A 70 -17.76 -0.47 -0.14
C LYS A 70 -18.07 -1.62 -1.09
N LYS A 71 -17.07 -2.13 -1.81
CA LYS A 71 -17.27 -3.19 -2.80
C LYS A 71 -17.36 -4.57 -2.17
N ASP A 72 -16.48 -4.88 -1.23
CA ASP A 72 -16.41 -6.20 -0.60
C ASP A 72 -15.77 -6.08 0.77
N ILE A 73 -16.59 -6.02 1.79
CA ILE A 73 -16.14 -5.83 3.17
C ILE A 73 -15.23 -6.97 3.63
N ASN A 74 -15.42 -8.17 3.12
CA ASN A 74 -14.59 -9.31 3.51
C ASN A 74 -13.17 -9.16 2.96
N ARG A 75 -13.03 -8.72 1.71
CA ARG A 75 -11.73 -8.45 1.11
C ARG A 75 -11.01 -7.32 1.85
N TYR A 76 -11.77 -6.29 2.24
CA TYR A 76 -11.23 -5.17 3.02
C TYR A 76 -10.67 -5.68 4.36
N ARG A 77 -11.41 -6.49 5.07
CA ARG A 77 -10.97 -7.05 6.34
C ARG A 77 -9.75 -7.94 6.20
N GLU A 78 -9.70 -8.74 5.16
CA GLU A 78 -8.58 -9.63 4.89
C GLU A 78 -7.29 -8.85 4.63
N ILE A 79 -7.35 -7.80 3.80
CA ILE A 79 -6.16 -7.03 3.47
C ILE A 79 -5.67 -6.21 4.68
N ILE A 80 -6.57 -5.66 5.47
CA ILE A 80 -6.25 -4.96 6.70
C ILE A 80 -5.50 -5.88 7.65
N LYS A 81 -6.01 -7.08 7.84
CA LYS A 81 -5.40 -8.09 8.72
C LYS A 81 -4.05 -8.54 8.19
N LYS A 82 -3.96 -8.81 6.89
CA LYS A 82 -2.73 -9.29 6.25
C LYS A 82 -1.59 -8.29 6.36
N LEU A 83 -1.90 -7.01 6.17
CA LEU A 83 -0.89 -5.95 6.17
C LEU A 83 -0.71 -5.28 7.53
N GLY A 84 -1.49 -5.67 8.53
CA GLY A 84 -1.41 -5.08 9.86
C GLY A 84 -1.86 -3.63 9.90
N LEU A 85 -2.76 -3.23 9.02
CA LEU A 85 -3.27 -1.86 8.96
C LEU A 85 -4.42 -1.67 9.95
N ARG A 86 -4.60 -0.45 10.43
CA ARG A 86 -5.70 -0.14 11.34
C ARG A 86 -6.98 0.23 10.61
N LYS A 87 -6.88 0.65 9.36
CA LYS A 87 -8.02 0.96 8.49
C LYS A 87 -7.56 1.01 7.06
#